data_53e9e21dc076ed4558fa8518a88eb2f0
#
_entry.id   53e9e21dc076ed4558fa8518a88eb2f0
#
_cell.length_a   1.000
_cell.length_b   1.000
_cell.length_c   1.000
_cell.angle_alpha   90.00
_cell.angle_beta   90.00
_cell.angle_gamma   90.00
#
_symmetry.space_group_name_H-M   'P 1'
#
loop_
_entity.id
_entity.type
_entity.pdbx_description
1 polymer ?
#
loop_
_entity_poly.entity_id
_entity_poly.type
_entity_poly.pdbx_seq_one_letter_code
_entity_poly.pdbx_strand_id
1 'polypeptide(L)'
;MICDDPMFGEKKWEAAESAMQKEAAVLAIGKAGLTPDDIRFVFAGDLLAQTIASSFGIAEMGIPFFGLYGACSTMGESLSLGAIAVSAGYGHHILCATSSHFATAEKEFRFPLGYGCQRPLSATWTVTGSAACILSPEAPHPRSEERRVGKE
;
A
#
# COMPACT_ATOMS: atom_id res chain seq x y z
N MET A 1 1.08 7.63 -11.04
CA MET A 1 -0.11 8.38 -11.48
C MET A 1 -0.40 9.46 -10.45
N ILE A 2 -0.76 10.64 -10.88
CA ILE A 2 -1.23 11.73 -10.00
C ILE A 2 -2.72 11.84 -10.24
N CYS A 3 -3.52 11.83 -9.18
CA CYS A 3 -4.96 12.02 -9.24
C CYS A 3 -5.30 13.36 -8.61
N ASP A 4 -6.07 14.18 -9.30
CA ASP A 4 -6.47 15.50 -8.82
C ASP A 4 -7.64 15.43 -7.83
N ASP A 5 -8.41 14.33 -7.85
CA ASP A 5 -9.51 14.10 -6.91
C ASP A 5 -9.03 13.29 -5.70
N PRO A 6 -8.91 13.90 -4.50
CA PRO A 6 -8.52 13.19 -3.30
C PRO A 6 -9.57 12.19 -2.81
N MET A 7 -10.81 12.29 -3.27
CA MET A 7 -11.87 11.33 -2.98
C MET A 7 -11.85 10.10 -3.89
N PHE A 8 -11.05 10.13 -4.95
CA PHE A 8 -10.93 9.02 -5.90
C PHE A 8 -12.28 8.55 -6.46
N GLY A 9 -13.22 9.47 -6.61
CA GLY A 9 -14.60 9.19 -7.02
C GLY A 9 -15.51 8.61 -5.92
N GLU A 10 -15.01 8.41 -4.73
CA GLU A 10 -15.74 7.81 -3.61
C GLU A 10 -16.45 8.86 -2.75
N LYS A 11 -17.39 8.41 -1.91
CA LYS A 11 -18.14 9.28 -1.00
C LYS A 11 -17.53 9.43 0.39
N LYS A 12 -16.57 8.58 0.74
CA LYS A 12 -15.93 8.51 2.05
C LYS A 12 -14.41 8.39 1.88
N TRP A 13 -13.67 9.02 2.79
CA TRP A 13 -12.21 8.99 2.75
C TRP A 13 -11.63 7.58 2.89
N GLU A 14 -12.24 6.74 3.72
CA GLU A 14 -11.83 5.35 3.93
C GLU A 14 -12.05 4.51 2.64
N ALA A 15 -13.14 4.76 1.93
CA ALA A 15 -13.42 4.12 0.65
C ALA A 15 -12.45 4.62 -0.44
N ALA A 16 -12.13 5.91 -0.45
CA ALA A 16 -11.15 6.49 -1.36
C ALA A 16 -9.76 5.85 -1.18
N GLU A 17 -9.33 5.64 0.06
CA GLU A 17 -8.07 4.95 0.36
C GLU A 17 -8.09 3.49 -0.11
N SER A 18 -9.19 2.78 0.13
CA SER A 18 -9.39 1.40 -0.35
C SER A 18 -9.33 1.30 -1.87
N ALA A 19 -10.01 2.20 -2.58
CA ALA A 19 -10.02 2.25 -4.04
C ALA A 19 -8.63 2.53 -4.60
N MET A 20 -7.91 3.48 -4.01
CA MET A 20 -6.55 3.84 -4.40
C MET A 20 -5.57 2.67 -4.19
N GLN A 21 -5.68 1.94 -3.08
CA GLN A 21 -4.83 0.78 -2.80
C GLN A 21 -5.13 -0.36 -3.79
N LYS A 22 -6.40 -0.63 -4.05
CA LYS A 22 -6.84 -1.62 -5.04
C LYS A 22 -6.29 -1.30 -6.42
N GLU A 23 -6.39 -0.05 -6.86
CA GLU A 23 -5.86 0.35 -8.16
C GLU A 23 -4.34 0.20 -8.25
N ALA A 24 -3.61 0.57 -7.21
CA ALA A 24 -2.16 0.35 -7.16
C ALA A 24 -1.81 -1.13 -7.27
N ALA A 25 -2.56 -2.01 -6.60
CA ALA A 25 -2.40 -3.46 -6.67
C ALA A 25 -2.68 -4.00 -8.09
N VAL A 26 -3.78 -3.59 -8.70
CA VAL A 26 -4.13 -3.98 -10.08
C VAL A 26 -3.08 -3.53 -11.08
N LEU A 27 -2.60 -2.30 -10.95
CA LEU A 27 -1.53 -1.77 -11.80
C LEU A 27 -0.22 -2.54 -11.63
N ALA A 28 0.14 -2.93 -10.40
CA ALA A 28 1.34 -3.71 -10.15
C ALA A 28 1.25 -5.11 -10.79
N ILE A 29 0.12 -5.79 -10.64
CA ILE A 29 -0.15 -7.09 -11.25
C ILE A 29 -0.10 -6.98 -12.77
N GLY A 30 -0.79 -5.99 -13.35
CA GLY A 30 -0.79 -5.78 -14.80
C GLY A 30 0.60 -5.45 -15.37
N LYS A 31 1.40 -4.63 -14.68
CA LYS A 31 2.79 -4.34 -15.09
C LYS A 31 3.70 -5.55 -15.02
N ALA A 32 3.42 -6.49 -14.14
CA ALA A 32 4.14 -7.75 -14.04
C ALA A 32 3.71 -8.77 -15.13
N GLY A 33 2.66 -8.46 -15.90
CA GLY A 33 2.08 -9.38 -16.89
C GLY A 33 1.35 -10.56 -16.26
N LEU A 34 0.88 -10.38 -15.02
CA LEU A 34 0.22 -11.40 -14.20
C LEU A 34 -1.29 -11.12 -14.09
N THR A 35 -2.00 -12.10 -13.57
CA THR A 35 -3.41 -12.00 -13.17
C THR A 35 -3.53 -12.15 -11.65
N PRO A 36 -4.65 -11.80 -11.03
CA PRO A 36 -4.86 -12.06 -9.60
C PRO A 36 -4.69 -13.53 -9.20
N ASP A 37 -5.01 -14.45 -10.08
CA ASP A 37 -4.88 -15.91 -9.84
C ASP A 37 -3.42 -16.37 -9.72
N ASP A 38 -2.48 -15.60 -10.28
CA ASP A 38 -1.05 -15.89 -10.19
C ASP A 38 -0.47 -15.46 -8.83
N ILE A 39 -1.18 -14.63 -8.07
CA ILE A 39 -0.71 -14.10 -6.80
C ILE A 39 -1.09 -15.05 -5.66
N ARG A 40 -0.08 -15.54 -4.97
CA ARG A 40 -0.31 -16.51 -3.88
C ARG A 40 -0.80 -15.87 -2.59
N PHE A 41 -0.21 -14.73 -2.21
CA PHE A 41 -0.54 -13.97 -1.00
C PHE A 41 -0.44 -12.48 -1.26
N VAL A 42 -1.19 -11.71 -0.47
CA VAL A 42 -1.03 -10.27 -0.34
C VAL A 42 -0.59 -9.94 1.08
N PHE A 43 0.50 -9.20 1.22
CA PHE A 43 0.88 -8.52 2.45
C PHE A 43 0.62 -7.04 2.26
N ALA A 44 -0.38 -6.50 2.96
CA ALA A 44 -0.72 -5.11 2.82
C ALA A 44 -1.19 -4.47 4.12
N GLY A 45 -1.09 -3.15 4.18
CA GLY A 45 -1.55 -2.40 5.32
C GLY A 45 -1.75 -0.92 5.00
N ASP A 46 -2.37 -0.25 5.94
CA ASP A 46 -2.68 1.16 5.92
C ASP A 46 -2.52 1.76 7.32
N LEU A 47 -2.85 3.02 7.50
CA LEU A 47 -2.75 3.71 8.79
C LEU A 47 -3.99 3.59 9.67
N LEU A 48 -5.07 3.03 9.17
CA LEU A 48 -6.30 2.90 9.92
C LEU A 48 -6.26 1.71 10.88
N ALA A 49 -6.89 1.84 12.03
CA ALA A 49 -7.04 0.75 12.98
C ALA A 49 -7.68 -0.46 12.30
N GLN A 50 -7.11 -1.64 12.56
CA GLN A 50 -7.52 -2.92 12.00
C GLN A 50 -7.41 -3.04 10.47
N THR A 51 -6.56 -2.22 9.84
CA THR A 51 -6.30 -2.26 8.38
C THR A 51 -7.58 -2.19 7.54
N ILE A 52 -8.47 -1.26 7.87
CA ILE A 52 -9.80 -1.14 7.23
C ILE A 52 -9.66 -0.88 5.73
N ALA A 53 -8.82 0.07 5.33
CA ALA A 53 -8.66 0.41 3.92
C ALA A 53 -8.10 -0.77 3.12
N SER A 54 -7.07 -1.43 3.63
CA SER A 54 -6.46 -2.61 2.99
C SER A 54 -7.41 -3.80 2.93
N SER A 55 -8.15 -4.05 4.01
CA SER A 55 -9.09 -5.19 4.05
C SER A 55 -10.16 -5.06 2.98
N PHE A 56 -10.77 -3.88 2.84
CA PHE A 56 -11.80 -3.67 1.81
C PHE A 56 -11.22 -3.54 0.41
N GLY A 57 -10.07 -2.89 0.26
CA GLY A 57 -9.42 -2.72 -1.05
C GLY A 57 -8.95 -4.04 -1.66
N ILE A 58 -8.45 -4.96 -0.85
CA ILE A 58 -7.89 -6.23 -1.30
C ILE A 58 -8.93 -7.36 -1.33
N ALA A 59 -9.96 -7.31 -0.48
CA ALA A 59 -10.94 -8.39 -0.36
C ALA A 59 -11.59 -8.80 -1.69
N GLU A 60 -11.88 -7.83 -2.56
CA GLU A 60 -12.50 -8.09 -3.86
C GLU A 60 -11.59 -8.84 -4.85
N MET A 61 -10.29 -8.91 -4.57
CA MET A 61 -9.34 -9.60 -5.44
C MET A 61 -9.35 -11.12 -5.23
N GLY A 62 -9.97 -11.61 -4.15
CA GLY A 62 -10.06 -13.05 -3.86
C GLY A 62 -8.72 -13.70 -3.49
N ILE A 63 -7.69 -12.93 -3.19
CA ILE A 63 -6.35 -13.41 -2.86
C ILE A 63 -6.20 -13.50 -1.34
N PRO A 64 -5.59 -14.58 -0.79
CA PRO A 64 -5.30 -14.67 0.64
C PRO A 64 -4.50 -13.45 1.14
N PHE A 65 -5.05 -12.75 2.13
CA PHE A 65 -4.56 -11.47 2.60
C PHE A 65 -4.05 -11.53 4.04
N PHE A 66 -2.87 -10.97 4.25
CA PHE A 66 -2.28 -10.73 5.56
C PHE A 66 -2.22 -9.23 5.81
N GLY A 67 -3.05 -8.76 6.75
CA GLY A 67 -3.08 -7.36 7.17
C GLY A 67 -1.89 -7.02 8.06
N LEU A 68 -1.15 -5.98 7.70
CA LEU A 68 0.01 -5.47 8.43
C LEU A 68 -0.30 -4.11 9.03
N TYR A 69 0.15 -3.87 10.25
CA TYR A 69 -0.10 -2.62 10.95
C TYR A 69 1.17 -2.08 11.60
N GLY A 70 2.10 -1.64 10.76
CA GLY A 70 3.38 -1.07 11.15
C GLY A 70 3.49 0.44 10.95
N ALA A 71 2.36 1.14 10.69
CA ALA A 71 2.33 2.55 10.35
C ALA A 71 3.33 2.88 9.23
N CYS A 72 4.30 3.77 9.45
CA CYS A 72 5.29 4.17 8.45
C CYS A 72 6.21 3.02 8.01
N SER A 73 6.30 1.93 8.75
CA SER A 73 7.13 0.76 8.41
C SER A 73 6.41 -0.31 7.59
N THR A 74 5.10 -0.18 7.37
CA THR A 74 4.26 -1.20 6.74
C THR A 74 4.80 -1.69 5.40
N MET A 75 5.30 -0.79 4.55
CA MET A 75 5.87 -1.20 3.26
C MET A 75 7.15 -2.03 3.44
N GLY A 76 8.03 -1.62 4.34
CA GLY A 76 9.24 -2.39 4.67
C GLY A 76 8.92 -3.76 5.26
N GLU A 77 7.91 -3.82 6.13
CA GLU A 77 7.41 -5.05 6.73
C GLU A 77 6.83 -5.98 5.66
N SER A 78 5.97 -5.48 4.77
CA SER A 78 5.38 -6.27 3.69
C SER A 78 6.42 -6.84 2.75
N LEU A 79 7.42 -6.04 2.36
CA LEU A 79 8.54 -6.48 1.53
C LEU A 79 9.36 -7.58 2.21
N SER A 80 9.64 -7.42 3.51
CA SER A 80 10.43 -8.38 4.28
C SER A 80 9.70 -9.73 4.40
N LEU A 81 8.42 -9.70 4.77
CA LEU A 81 7.59 -10.91 4.86
C LEU A 81 7.39 -11.57 3.50
N GLY A 82 7.14 -10.77 2.47
CA GLY A 82 7.02 -11.25 1.09
C GLY A 82 8.30 -11.93 0.61
N ALA A 83 9.47 -11.34 0.88
CA ALA A 83 10.76 -11.93 0.53
C ALA A 83 11.01 -13.25 1.27
N ILE A 84 10.67 -13.31 2.56
CA ILE A 84 10.75 -14.55 3.35
C ILE A 84 9.85 -15.62 2.73
N ALA A 85 8.61 -15.29 2.41
CA ALA A 85 7.65 -16.24 1.86
C ALA A 85 8.06 -16.76 0.47
N VAL A 86 8.61 -15.89 -0.39
CA VAL A 86 9.17 -16.29 -1.69
C VAL A 86 10.39 -17.19 -1.49
N SER A 87 11.32 -16.80 -0.62
CA SER A 87 12.55 -17.57 -0.35
C SER A 87 12.28 -18.94 0.27
N ALA A 88 11.22 -19.02 1.08
CA ALA A 88 10.78 -20.27 1.68
C ALA A 88 9.93 -21.16 0.75
N GLY A 89 9.65 -20.70 -0.48
CA GLY A 89 8.88 -21.46 -1.47
C GLY A 89 7.37 -21.49 -1.21
N TYR A 90 6.83 -20.62 -0.35
CA TYR A 90 5.40 -20.57 -0.08
C TYR A 90 4.58 -19.94 -1.22
N GLY A 91 5.21 -19.22 -2.13
CA GLY A 91 4.57 -18.65 -3.31
C GLY A 91 5.59 -18.09 -4.29
N HIS A 92 5.26 -18.18 -5.58
CA HIS A 92 6.11 -17.62 -6.63
C HIS A 92 5.89 -16.10 -6.82
N HIS A 93 4.65 -15.64 -6.67
CA HIS A 93 4.31 -14.24 -6.80
C HIS A 93 3.56 -13.78 -5.55
N ILE A 94 4.09 -12.75 -4.93
CA ILE A 94 3.53 -12.17 -3.71
C ILE A 94 3.36 -10.68 -3.94
N LEU A 95 2.15 -10.19 -3.69
CA LEU A 95 1.83 -8.78 -3.76
C LEU A 95 2.11 -8.12 -2.42
N CYS A 96 2.87 -7.03 -2.45
CA CYS A 96 3.12 -6.15 -1.32
C CYS A 96 2.50 -4.79 -1.62
N ALA A 97 1.66 -4.28 -0.73
CA ALA A 97 0.98 -3.01 -0.93
C ALA A 97 0.84 -2.22 0.37
N THR A 98 0.82 -0.91 0.23
CA THR A 98 0.52 -0.01 1.35
C THR A 98 -0.17 1.23 0.84
N SER A 99 -0.97 1.84 1.70
CA SER A 99 -1.64 3.10 1.42
C SER A 99 -1.64 4.03 2.61
N SER A 100 -1.89 5.27 2.36
CA SER A 100 -2.28 6.26 3.35
C SER A 100 -3.15 7.33 2.69
N HIS A 101 -4.06 7.89 3.46
CA HIS A 101 -4.85 9.04 3.06
C HIS A 101 -4.78 10.09 4.15
N PHE A 102 -4.46 11.34 3.81
CA PHE A 102 -4.25 12.38 4.81
C PHE A 102 -5.47 12.57 5.74
N ALA A 103 -6.69 12.53 5.20
CA ALA A 103 -7.90 12.77 5.98
C ALA A 103 -8.19 11.62 6.97
N THR A 104 -8.00 10.38 6.56
CA THR A 104 -8.18 9.21 7.43
C THR A 104 -7.10 9.15 8.49
N ALA A 105 -5.85 9.39 8.11
CA ALA A 105 -4.72 9.40 9.03
C ALA A 105 -4.81 10.55 10.05
N GLU A 106 -5.19 11.75 9.65
CA GLU A 106 -5.38 12.86 10.57
C GLU A 106 -6.53 12.60 11.56
N LYS A 107 -7.60 11.97 11.10
CA LYS A 107 -8.72 11.58 11.94
C LYS A 107 -8.32 10.52 12.98
N GLU A 108 -7.47 9.57 12.62
CA GLU A 108 -7.03 8.49 13.51
C GLU A 108 -5.96 8.95 14.50
N PHE A 109 -4.95 9.68 14.04
CA PHE A 109 -3.76 9.99 14.84
C PHE A 109 -3.77 11.37 15.46
N ARG A 110 -4.56 12.31 14.99
CA ARG A 110 -4.69 13.65 15.55
C ARG A 110 -5.91 13.73 16.47
N PHE A 111 -5.95 12.87 17.45
CA PHE A 111 -7.01 12.88 18.45
C PHE A 111 -6.63 13.81 19.62
N PRO A 112 -7.59 14.58 20.19
CA PRO A 112 -8.97 14.73 19.73
C PRO A 112 -9.11 15.84 18.66
N LEU A 113 -9.38 15.45 17.44
CA LEU A 113 -9.55 16.37 16.32
C LEU A 113 -10.67 17.39 16.56
N GLY A 114 -11.75 16.96 17.24
CA GLY A 114 -12.91 17.78 17.56
C GLY A 114 -12.62 18.93 18.52
N TYR A 115 -11.49 18.95 19.21
CA TYR A 115 -11.08 20.06 20.09
C TYR A 115 -10.24 21.12 19.36
N GLY A 116 -10.17 21.07 18.03
CA GLY A 116 -9.44 22.05 17.26
C GLY A 116 -7.93 22.00 17.48
N CYS A 117 -7.40 20.81 17.76
CA CYS A 117 -5.96 20.61 17.87
C CYS A 117 -5.28 21.05 16.58
N GLN A 118 -4.67 22.23 16.64
CA GLN A 118 -3.97 22.78 15.49
C GLN A 118 -2.62 22.10 15.31
N ARG A 119 -2.31 21.81 14.08
CA ARG A 119 -1.00 21.31 13.70
C ARG A 119 0.04 22.40 13.88
N PRO A 120 1.15 22.18 14.58
CA PRO A 120 2.24 23.14 14.61
C PRO A 120 2.82 23.35 13.20
N LEU A 121 3.32 24.54 12.91
CA LEU A 121 3.87 24.87 11.60
C LEU A 121 5.03 23.96 11.16
N SER A 122 5.74 23.39 12.10
CA SER A 122 6.83 22.44 11.86
C SER A 122 6.40 21.01 11.56
N ALA A 123 5.11 20.66 11.77
CA ALA A 123 4.62 19.32 11.49
C ALA A 123 4.34 19.14 10.00
N THR A 124 4.57 17.92 9.50
CA THR A 124 4.19 17.50 8.15
C THR A 124 2.80 16.89 8.14
N TRP A 125 2.14 16.92 6.99
CA TRP A 125 0.92 16.18 6.76
C TRP A 125 1.24 14.75 6.32
N THR A 126 0.35 13.82 6.65
CA THR A 126 0.38 12.49 6.06
C THR A 126 0.15 12.60 4.55
N VAL A 127 0.97 11.89 3.79
CA VAL A 127 0.84 11.85 2.33
C VAL A 127 -0.37 11.01 1.95
N THR A 128 -1.14 11.47 0.97
CA THR A 128 -2.15 10.64 0.31
C THR A 128 -1.50 9.91 -0.84
N GLY A 129 -1.50 8.59 -0.80
CA GLY A 129 -0.89 7.78 -1.83
C GLY A 129 -0.96 6.30 -1.53
N SER A 130 -0.76 5.49 -2.56
CA SER A 130 -0.63 4.05 -2.45
C SER A 130 0.51 3.54 -3.33
N ALA A 131 1.17 2.50 -2.87
CA ALA A 131 2.21 1.82 -3.61
C ALA A 131 2.02 0.31 -3.53
N ALA A 132 2.32 -0.38 -4.62
CA ALA A 132 2.30 -1.84 -4.67
C ALA A 132 3.43 -2.37 -5.54
N CYS A 133 3.92 -3.54 -5.20
CA CYS A 133 4.90 -4.27 -6.02
C CYS A 133 4.69 -5.77 -5.90
N ILE A 134 5.22 -6.51 -6.88
CA ILE A 134 5.23 -7.96 -6.89
C ILE A 134 6.64 -8.44 -6.55
N LEU A 135 6.73 -9.37 -5.62
CA LEU A 135 7.95 -10.12 -5.33
C LEU A 135 7.88 -11.49 -6.00
N SER A 136 8.96 -11.85 -6.68
CA SER A 136 9.11 -13.13 -7.39
C SER A 136 10.52 -13.67 -7.21
N PRO A 137 10.74 -15.00 -7.23
CA PRO A 137 12.07 -15.58 -7.12
C PRO A 137 12.94 -15.26 -8.34
N GLU A 138 12.31 -15.14 -9.51
CA GLU A 138 12.96 -14.80 -10.77
C GLU A 138 12.31 -13.56 -11.36
N ALA A 139 13.12 -12.60 -11.76
CA ALA A 139 12.63 -11.44 -12.47
C ALA A 139 13.00 -11.59 -13.97
N PRO A 140 12.04 -11.46 -14.87
CA PRO A 140 12.30 -11.49 -16.31
C PRO A 140 13.11 -10.29 -16.80
N HIS A 141 13.23 -9.26 -15.99
CA HIS A 141 14.03 -8.06 -16.29
C HIS A 141 14.90 -7.69 -15.09
N PRO A 142 16.06 -7.05 -15.33
CA PRO A 142 16.88 -6.54 -14.24
C PRO A 142 16.01 -5.61 -13.38
N ARG A 143 15.94 -5.95 -12.11
CA ARG A 143 15.19 -5.23 -11.09
C ARG A 143 15.77 -3.87 -10.93
N SER A 144 14.89 -2.92 -10.67
CA SER A 144 15.21 -1.56 -10.32
C SER A 144 16.61 -1.20 -10.78
N GLU A 145 16.73 -0.56 -11.92
CA GLU A 145 17.88 0.28 -12.13
C GLU A 145 17.97 1.13 -10.88
N GLU A 146 18.91 0.79 -10.02
CA GLU A 146 19.38 1.71 -9.02
C GLU A 146 19.74 2.96 -9.80
N ARG A 147 18.83 3.90 -9.88
CA ARG A 147 19.13 5.23 -10.36
C ARG A 147 20.13 5.77 -9.35
N ARG A 148 21.40 5.53 -9.62
CA ARG A 148 22.48 6.24 -8.97
C ARG A 148 22.31 7.70 -9.35
N VAL A 149 21.53 8.42 -8.53
CA VAL A 149 21.51 9.87 -8.55
C VAL A 149 22.87 10.29 -8.04
N GLY A 150 23.70 10.80 -8.94
CA GLY A 150 24.90 11.51 -8.59
C GLY A 150 26.20 10.72 -8.67
N LYS A 151 26.77 10.66 -9.84
CA LYS A 151 28.18 10.89 -10.09
C LYS A 151 28.28 11.69 -11.39
N GLU A 152 28.22 12.97 -11.25
CA GLU A 152 29.02 13.87 -12.08
C GLU A 152 30.30 14.17 -11.32
#